data_9cdc1f37f6f81931bbe961c288d337b0
#
_entry.id   9cdc1f37f6f81931bbe961c288d337b0
#
_cell.length_a   1.000
_cell.length_b   1.000
_cell.length_c   1.000
_cell.angle_alpha   90.00
_cell.angle_beta   90.00
_cell.angle_gamma   90.00
#
_symmetry.space_group_name_H-M   'P 1'
#
loop_
_entity.id
_entity.type
_entity.pdbx_description
1 polymer ?
#
loop_
_entity_poly.entity_id
_entity_poly.type
_entity_poly.pdbx_seq_one_letter_code
_entity_poly.pdbx_strand_id
1 'polypeptide(L)'
;MEKNLNWAVLGTGVIANEMAQALKAMGKTLYAVGNRTHEKAVTFAEKYQVAKVYDDFHEMFTDPDVDVIYITTPHNTHIGFVREALKNKKHVLCEKSITLNSLELEEALALAKENDVIFAEAMTIWHMPLYKKLWELIDAGKTGTYASNANEEHEEIADWLADGVPALGKVQMI
;
A
#
# COMPACT_ATOMS: atom_id res chain seq x y z
N MET A 1 -21.13 -10.36 10.76
CA MET A 1 -19.77 -10.33 11.34
C MET A 1 -18.83 -10.03 10.18
N GLU A 2 -18.04 -8.97 10.27
CA GLU A 2 -16.98 -8.72 9.28
C GLU A 2 -15.98 -9.87 9.33
N LYS A 3 -15.68 -10.47 8.18
CA LYS A 3 -14.66 -11.51 8.07
C LYS A 3 -13.31 -10.86 8.38
N ASN A 4 -12.61 -11.34 9.39
CA ASN A 4 -11.20 -10.97 9.58
C ASN A 4 -10.39 -11.58 8.43
N LEU A 5 -9.83 -10.75 7.58
CA LEU A 5 -8.98 -11.19 6.47
C LEU A 5 -7.58 -11.56 6.99
N ASN A 6 -7.08 -12.68 6.54
CA ASN A 6 -5.71 -13.12 6.79
C ASN A 6 -4.76 -12.50 5.77
N TRP A 7 -3.88 -11.65 6.24
CA TRP A 7 -2.89 -10.94 5.43
C TRP A 7 -1.55 -11.66 5.41
N ALA A 8 -1.03 -11.88 4.23
CA ALA A 8 0.36 -12.28 4.03
C ALA A 8 1.18 -11.12 3.46
N VAL A 9 2.45 -11.02 3.83
CA VAL A 9 3.38 -10.04 3.26
C VAL A 9 4.50 -10.74 2.50
N LEU A 10 4.74 -10.28 1.28
CA LEU A 10 5.85 -10.72 0.45
C LEU A 10 6.95 -9.66 0.46
N GLY A 11 8.06 -9.96 1.12
CA GLY A 11 9.13 -9.04 1.44
C GLY A 11 9.16 -8.68 2.93
N THR A 12 10.33 -8.28 3.42
CA THR A 12 10.58 -7.94 4.84
C THR A 12 11.31 -6.61 4.99
N GLY A 13 11.18 -5.73 3.98
CA GLY A 13 11.78 -4.40 3.92
C GLY A 13 11.13 -3.40 4.88
N VAL A 14 11.50 -2.13 4.73
CA VAL A 14 11.00 -1.02 5.57
C VAL A 14 9.47 -0.99 5.56
N ILE A 15 8.86 -1.01 4.38
CA ILE A 15 7.40 -0.90 4.20
C ILE A 15 6.66 -2.09 4.82
N ALA A 16 7.20 -3.31 4.69
CA ALA A 16 6.61 -4.48 5.36
C ALA A 16 6.65 -4.33 6.90
N ASN A 17 7.73 -3.76 7.45
CA ASN A 17 7.83 -3.46 8.88
C ASN A 17 6.83 -2.38 9.33
N GLU A 18 6.60 -1.34 8.52
CA GLU A 18 5.59 -0.30 8.80
C GLU A 18 4.18 -0.88 8.81
N MET A 19 3.85 -1.75 7.84
CA MET A 19 2.56 -2.45 7.80
C MET A 19 2.35 -3.33 9.04
N ALA A 20 3.36 -4.10 9.43
CA ALA A 20 3.27 -4.95 10.63
C ALA A 20 3.08 -4.13 11.91
N GLN A 21 3.73 -2.97 12.03
CA GLN A 21 3.55 -2.04 13.14
C GLN A 21 2.16 -1.42 13.14
N ALA A 22 1.65 -1.01 11.98
CA ALA A 22 0.31 -0.45 11.85
C ALA A 22 -0.76 -1.48 12.25
N LEU A 23 -0.66 -2.72 11.78
CA LEU A 23 -1.57 -3.80 12.17
C LEU A 23 -1.51 -4.06 13.68
N LYS A 24 -0.31 -4.11 14.27
CA LYS A 24 -0.15 -4.27 15.71
C LYS A 24 -0.81 -3.15 16.51
N ALA A 25 -0.69 -1.90 16.06
CA ALA A 25 -1.37 -0.76 16.69
C ALA A 25 -2.91 -0.87 16.62
N MET A 26 -3.43 -1.59 15.63
CA MET A 26 -4.86 -1.89 15.47
C MET A 26 -5.30 -3.18 16.19
N GLY A 27 -4.42 -3.81 16.97
CA GLY A 27 -4.68 -5.11 17.62
C GLY A 27 -4.79 -6.28 16.64
N LYS A 28 -4.19 -6.16 15.46
CA LYS A 28 -4.13 -7.18 14.41
C LYS A 28 -2.71 -7.66 14.18
N THR A 29 -2.57 -8.83 13.56
CA THR A 29 -1.27 -9.39 13.17
C THR A 29 -1.31 -9.85 11.72
N LEU A 30 -0.14 -9.94 11.09
CA LEU A 30 0.02 -10.64 9.83
C LEU A 30 -0.14 -12.16 10.07
N TYR A 31 -0.81 -12.82 9.16
CA TYR A 31 -0.93 -14.28 9.17
C TYR A 31 0.35 -14.94 8.66
N ALA A 32 0.94 -14.43 7.59
CA ALA A 32 2.08 -15.05 6.95
C ALA A 32 3.09 -14.04 6.40
N VAL A 33 4.31 -14.52 6.21
CA VAL A 33 5.41 -13.78 5.59
C VAL A 33 6.23 -14.68 4.68
N GLY A 34 6.67 -14.13 3.54
CA GLY A 34 7.64 -14.74 2.67
C GLY A 34 8.73 -13.77 2.27
N ASN A 35 9.96 -14.26 2.14
CA ASN A 35 11.09 -13.48 1.65
C ASN A 35 12.06 -14.40 0.90
N ARG A 36 12.68 -13.90 -0.17
CA ARG A 36 13.71 -14.65 -0.93
C ARG A 36 14.86 -15.16 -0.03
N THR A 37 15.17 -14.45 1.05
CA THR A 37 16.12 -14.87 2.07
C THR A 37 15.32 -15.37 3.26
N HIS A 38 15.26 -16.68 3.46
CA HIS A 38 14.45 -17.33 4.50
C HIS A 38 14.70 -16.77 5.89
N GLU A 39 15.96 -16.59 6.29
CA GLU A 39 16.32 -16.11 7.63
C GLU A 39 15.75 -14.71 7.92
N LYS A 40 15.57 -13.88 6.88
CA LYS A 40 14.91 -12.57 7.02
C LYS A 40 13.42 -12.71 7.27
N ALA A 41 12.78 -13.69 6.67
CA ALA A 41 11.37 -13.98 6.93
C ALA A 41 11.17 -14.53 8.34
N VAL A 42 12.03 -15.44 8.81
CA VAL A 42 12.02 -15.96 10.18
C VAL A 42 12.21 -14.84 11.20
N THR A 43 13.24 -14.01 11.04
CA THR A 43 13.49 -12.85 11.93
C THR A 43 12.30 -11.89 11.98
N PHE A 44 11.69 -11.64 10.83
CA PHE A 44 10.49 -10.80 10.74
C PHE A 44 9.30 -11.45 11.47
N ALA A 45 9.10 -12.75 11.27
CA ALA A 45 8.01 -13.50 11.91
C ALA A 45 8.16 -13.51 13.45
N GLU A 46 9.34 -13.74 13.95
CA GLU A 46 9.63 -13.68 15.40
C GLU A 46 9.33 -12.29 15.97
N LYS A 47 9.79 -11.23 15.29
CA LYS A 47 9.60 -9.84 15.74
C LYS A 47 8.14 -9.43 15.84
N TYR A 48 7.30 -9.87 14.89
CA TYR A 48 5.91 -9.45 14.76
C TYR A 48 4.90 -10.54 15.13
N GLN A 49 5.36 -11.70 15.58
CA GLN A 49 4.53 -12.85 15.96
C GLN A 49 3.65 -13.33 14.78
N VAL A 50 4.24 -13.36 13.58
CA VAL A 50 3.59 -13.87 12.38
C VAL A 50 3.47 -15.38 12.47
N ALA A 51 2.29 -15.93 12.20
CA ALA A 51 1.99 -17.34 12.45
C ALA A 51 2.72 -18.28 11.48
N LYS A 52 2.97 -17.85 10.23
CA LYS A 52 3.48 -18.72 9.17
C LYS A 52 4.59 -18.07 8.36
N VAL A 53 5.63 -18.82 8.08
CA VAL A 53 6.75 -18.42 7.22
C VAL A 53 6.80 -19.35 6.03
N TYR A 54 6.91 -18.78 4.83
CA TYR A 54 7.03 -19.55 3.60
C TYR A 54 8.43 -19.48 3.02
N ASP A 55 8.96 -20.63 2.65
CA ASP A 55 10.18 -20.78 1.86
C ASP A 55 9.90 -20.66 0.37
N ASP A 56 8.81 -21.25 -0.06
CA ASP A 56 8.29 -21.19 -1.42
C ASP A 56 7.10 -20.23 -1.48
N PHE A 57 7.21 -19.19 -2.30
CA PHE A 57 6.12 -18.23 -2.49
C PHE A 57 4.90 -18.85 -3.15
N HIS A 58 5.08 -19.91 -3.97
CA HIS A 58 3.95 -20.62 -4.56
C HIS A 58 3.04 -21.23 -3.48
N GLU A 59 3.60 -21.76 -2.41
CA GLU A 59 2.81 -22.26 -1.27
C GLU A 59 2.02 -21.13 -0.60
N MET A 60 2.57 -19.93 -0.49
CA MET A 60 1.84 -18.76 0.03
C MET A 60 0.66 -18.38 -0.87
N PHE A 61 0.86 -18.36 -2.19
CA PHE A 61 -0.20 -18.01 -3.13
C PHE A 61 -1.32 -19.03 -3.17
N THR A 62 -1.01 -20.31 -2.96
CA THR A 62 -1.98 -21.40 -2.98
C THR A 62 -2.62 -21.72 -1.63
N ASP A 63 -2.12 -21.15 -0.52
CA ASP A 63 -2.67 -21.40 0.81
C ASP A 63 -4.13 -20.88 0.92
N PRO A 64 -5.12 -21.76 1.19
CA PRO A 64 -6.52 -21.36 1.29
C PRO A 64 -6.80 -20.40 2.46
N ASP A 65 -5.94 -20.36 3.47
CA ASP A 65 -6.11 -19.49 4.62
C ASP A 65 -5.58 -18.08 4.39
N VAL A 66 -4.84 -17.82 3.30
CA VAL A 66 -4.42 -16.47 2.91
C VAL A 66 -5.52 -15.80 2.09
N ASP A 67 -6.02 -14.66 2.54
CA ASP A 67 -7.02 -13.88 1.82
C ASP A 67 -6.37 -12.75 1.00
N VAL A 68 -5.39 -12.04 1.56
CA VAL A 68 -4.77 -10.86 0.95
C VAL A 68 -3.26 -11.00 0.95
N ILE A 69 -2.62 -10.67 -0.16
CA ILE A 69 -1.16 -10.62 -0.27
C ILE A 69 -0.71 -9.18 -0.48
N TYR A 70 0.12 -8.70 0.43
CA TYR A 70 0.80 -7.42 0.32
C TYR A 70 2.19 -7.60 -0.29
N ILE A 71 2.38 -7.10 -1.50
CA ILE A 71 3.62 -7.24 -2.27
C ILE A 71 4.49 -6.00 -2.01
N THR A 72 5.65 -6.20 -1.35
CA THR A 72 6.62 -5.15 -0.98
C THR A 72 8.01 -5.43 -1.54
N THR A 73 8.08 -6.18 -2.62
CA THR A 73 9.32 -6.57 -3.28
C THR A 73 9.81 -5.47 -4.24
N PRO A 74 11.00 -5.60 -4.88
CA PRO A 74 11.43 -4.65 -5.90
C PRO A 74 10.46 -4.56 -7.08
N HIS A 75 10.27 -3.36 -7.63
CA HIS A 75 9.26 -3.04 -8.65
C HIS A 75 9.27 -3.97 -9.86
N ASN A 76 10.45 -4.39 -10.32
CA ASN A 76 10.60 -5.29 -11.47
C ASN A 76 10.11 -6.73 -11.21
N THR A 77 9.77 -7.05 -9.98
CA THR A 77 9.23 -8.37 -9.60
C THR A 77 7.73 -8.34 -9.37
N HIS A 78 7.11 -7.15 -9.26
CA HIS A 78 5.71 -7.00 -8.91
C HIS A 78 4.79 -7.80 -9.81
N ILE A 79 4.90 -7.61 -11.13
CA ILE A 79 3.96 -8.21 -12.08
C ILE A 79 3.96 -9.74 -12.03
N GLY A 80 5.13 -10.37 -11.80
CA GLY A 80 5.21 -11.83 -11.64
C GLY A 80 4.40 -12.33 -10.46
N PHE A 81 4.58 -11.71 -9.29
CA PHE A 81 3.86 -12.08 -8.08
C PHE A 81 2.38 -11.68 -8.13
N VAL A 82 2.06 -10.53 -8.72
CA VAL A 82 0.67 -10.09 -8.93
C VAL A 82 -0.10 -11.11 -9.77
N ARG A 83 0.47 -11.55 -10.91
CA ARG A 83 -0.15 -12.58 -11.77
C ARG A 83 -0.45 -13.86 -11.00
N GLU A 84 0.50 -14.33 -10.23
CA GLU A 84 0.36 -15.58 -9.50
C GLU A 84 -0.69 -15.45 -8.39
N ALA A 85 -0.64 -14.39 -7.61
CA ALA A 85 -1.62 -14.13 -6.56
C ALA A 85 -3.05 -14.03 -7.11
N LEU A 86 -3.26 -13.24 -8.17
CA LEU A 86 -4.58 -13.03 -8.76
C LEU A 86 -5.15 -14.34 -9.36
N LYS A 87 -4.32 -15.15 -10.06
CA LYS A 87 -4.72 -16.47 -10.58
C LYS A 87 -5.14 -17.44 -9.49
N ASN A 88 -4.55 -17.32 -8.29
CA ASN A 88 -4.91 -18.12 -7.13
C ASN A 88 -6.01 -17.46 -6.27
N LYS A 89 -6.76 -16.51 -6.84
CA LYS A 89 -7.89 -15.83 -6.22
C LYS A 89 -7.56 -15.13 -4.90
N LYS A 90 -6.35 -14.57 -4.81
CA LYS A 90 -5.95 -13.73 -3.68
C LYS A 90 -6.20 -12.26 -3.99
N HIS A 91 -6.73 -11.53 -3.02
CA HIS A 91 -6.69 -10.07 -3.09
C HIS A 91 -5.24 -9.59 -3.03
N VAL A 92 -4.92 -8.52 -3.75
CA VAL A 92 -3.56 -8.01 -3.83
C VAL A 92 -3.54 -6.53 -3.48
N LEU A 93 -2.69 -6.18 -2.52
CA LEU A 93 -2.18 -4.83 -2.32
C LEU A 93 -0.73 -4.83 -2.79
N CYS A 94 -0.38 -3.98 -3.75
CA CYS A 94 0.98 -3.94 -4.30
C CYS A 94 1.60 -2.56 -4.07
N GLU A 95 2.86 -2.53 -3.67
CA GLU A 95 3.61 -1.29 -3.52
C GLU A 95 3.73 -0.51 -4.84
N LYS A 96 3.92 0.78 -4.68
CA LYS A 96 4.21 1.69 -5.80
C LYS A 96 5.63 1.38 -6.33
N SER A 97 5.97 1.47 -7.62
CA SER A 97 5.01 1.53 -8.72
C SER A 97 4.40 0.16 -8.93
N ILE A 98 3.08 0.10 -9.07
CA ILE A 98 2.32 -1.16 -9.11
C ILE A 98 2.75 -2.07 -10.26
N THR A 99 3.05 -1.47 -11.43
CA THR A 99 3.60 -2.12 -12.62
C THR A 99 4.62 -1.23 -13.30
N LEU A 100 5.39 -1.75 -14.26
CA LEU A 100 6.39 -0.99 -15.00
C LEU A 100 5.84 -0.33 -16.28
N ASN A 101 4.68 -0.75 -16.75
CA ASN A 101 4.02 -0.23 -17.95
C ASN A 101 2.51 -0.51 -17.94
N SER A 102 1.78 0.14 -18.86
CA SER A 102 0.32 0.03 -18.96
C SER A 102 -0.15 -1.37 -19.35
N LEU A 103 0.60 -2.10 -20.18
CA LEU A 103 0.20 -3.45 -20.62
C LEU A 103 0.18 -4.43 -19.45
N GLU A 104 1.17 -4.34 -18.57
CA GLU A 104 1.18 -5.13 -17.33
C GLU A 104 0.02 -4.78 -16.41
N LEU A 105 -0.32 -3.49 -16.31
CA LEU A 105 -1.45 -3.03 -15.52
C LEU A 105 -2.78 -3.54 -16.10
N GLU A 106 -2.99 -3.41 -17.40
CA GLU A 106 -4.20 -3.90 -18.08
C GLU A 106 -4.38 -5.40 -17.90
N GLU A 107 -3.30 -6.18 -18.03
CA GLU A 107 -3.31 -7.63 -17.76
C GLU A 107 -3.71 -7.94 -16.31
N ALA A 108 -3.10 -7.25 -15.34
CA ALA A 108 -3.39 -7.47 -13.92
C ALA A 108 -4.84 -7.11 -13.58
N LEU A 109 -5.37 -6.00 -14.12
CA LEU A 109 -6.76 -5.61 -13.94
C LEU A 109 -7.73 -6.63 -14.55
N ALA A 110 -7.40 -7.18 -15.73
CA ALA A 110 -8.19 -8.23 -16.37
C ALA A 110 -8.23 -9.51 -15.50
N LEU A 111 -7.07 -9.95 -14.98
CA LEU A 111 -6.97 -11.11 -14.09
C LEU A 111 -7.73 -10.89 -12.78
N ALA A 112 -7.66 -9.70 -12.19
CA ALA A 112 -8.40 -9.39 -10.98
C ALA A 112 -9.92 -9.48 -11.21
N LYS A 113 -10.39 -8.93 -12.31
CA LYS A 113 -11.80 -9.00 -12.71
C LYS A 113 -12.26 -10.43 -12.99
N GLU A 114 -11.47 -11.21 -13.73
CA GLU A 114 -11.78 -12.61 -14.07
C GLU A 114 -11.91 -13.49 -12.81
N ASN A 115 -11.08 -13.25 -11.80
CA ASN A 115 -11.06 -14.04 -10.57
C ASN A 115 -11.89 -13.46 -9.43
N ASP A 116 -12.60 -12.35 -9.66
CA ASP A 116 -13.43 -11.64 -8.68
C ASP A 116 -12.65 -11.27 -7.39
N VAL A 117 -11.47 -10.67 -7.56
CA VAL A 117 -10.60 -10.24 -6.47
C VAL A 117 -10.21 -8.77 -6.60
N ILE A 118 -9.83 -8.17 -5.48
CA ILE A 118 -9.36 -6.78 -5.43
C ILE A 118 -7.87 -6.74 -5.77
N PHE A 119 -7.51 -5.85 -6.69
CA PHE A 119 -6.14 -5.45 -6.97
C PHE A 119 -6.00 -3.95 -6.76
N ALA A 120 -5.13 -3.55 -5.84
CA ALA A 120 -4.96 -2.16 -5.45
C ALA A 120 -3.48 -1.78 -5.30
N GLU A 121 -3.18 -0.52 -5.60
CA GLU A 121 -1.86 0.08 -5.35
C GLU A 121 -1.79 0.67 -3.94
N ALA A 122 -0.66 0.48 -3.26
CA ALA A 122 -0.42 1.01 -1.93
C ALA A 122 -0.01 2.51 -1.98
N MET A 123 -0.90 3.34 -2.50
CA MET A 123 -0.72 4.80 -2.57
C MET A 123 -1.18 5.46 -1.28
N THR A 124 -0.30 5.46 -0.29
CA THR A 124 -0.59 5.98 1.07
C THR A 124 -1.00 7.44 1.08
N ILE A 125 -0.54 8.25 0.13
CA ILE A 125 -0.86 9.68 0.05
C ILE A 125 -2.36 9.95 0.01
N TRP A 126 -3.17 9.09 -0.63
CA TRP A 126 -4.62 9.23 -0.70
C TRP A 126 -5.33 9.11 0.66
N HIS A 127 -4.64 8.55 1.65
CA HIS A 127 -5.17 8.32 2.99
C HIS A 127 -4.62 9.29 4.03
N MET A 128 -3.62 10.10 3.66
CA MET A 128 -3.03 11.10 4.56
C MET A 128 -3.99 12.28 4.80
N PRO A 129 -4.13 12.77 6.03
CA PRO A 129 -5.03 13.89 6.35
C PRO A 129 -4.78 15.15 5.49
N LEU A 130 -3.51 15.45 5.22
CA LEU A 130 -3.11 16.57 4.36
C LEU A 130 -3.72 16.46 2.95
N TYR A 131 -3.58 15.28 2.30
CA TYR A 131 -4.11 15.08 0.95
C TYR A 131 -5.64 15.05 0.93
N LYS A 132 -6.28 14.51 1.96
CA LYS A 132 -7.73 14.58 2.09
C LYS A 132 -8.21 16.03 2.16
N LYS A 133 -7.51 16.85 2.97
CA LYS A 133 -7.85 18.28 3.05
C LYS A 133 -7.60 19.01 1.75
N LEU A 134 -6.51 18.70 1.04
CA LEU A 134 -6.24 19.26 -0.27
C LEU A 134 -7.34 18.93 -1.29
N TRP A 135 -7.82 17.68 -1.31
CA TRP A 135 -8.93 17.28 -2.16
C TRP A 135 -10.23 18.01 -1.84
N GLU A 136 -10.55 18.18 -0.55
CA GLU A 136 -11.71 18.97 -0.12
C GLU A 136 -11.64 20.41 -0.65
N LEU A 137 -10.45 21.03 -0.63
CA LEU A 137 -10.25 22.39 -1.14
C LEU A 137 -10.37 22.46 -2.67
N ILE A 138 -9.85 21.45 -3.38
CA ILE A 138 -9.97 21.34 -4.84
C ILE A 138 -11.45 21.19 -5.23
N ASP A 139 -12.17 20.27 -4.60
CA ASP A 139 -13.59 20.02 -4.88
C ASP A 139 -14.48 21.22 -4.54
N ALA A 140 -14.10 21.99 -3.52
CA ALA A 140 -14.79 23.23 -3.16
C ALA A 140 -14.48 24.41 -4.11
N GLY A 141 -13.66 24.20 -5.15
CA GLY A 141 -13.20 25.26 -6.06
C GLY A 141 -12.30 26.32 -5.42
N LYS A 142 -11.75 26.01 -4.24
CA LYS A 142 -10.89 26.92 -3.48
C LYS A 142 -9.42 26.89 -3.92
N THR A 143 -9.05 26.01 -4.83
CA THR A 143 -7.75 26.06 -5.51
C THR A 143 -7.85 27.08 -6.62
N GLY A 144 -7.62 28.36 -6.26
CA GLY A 144 -7.64 29.47 -7.20
C GLY A 144 -6.63 29.26 -8.31
N THR A 145 -7.01 29.68 -9.50
CA THR A 145 -6.08 29.93 -10.59
C THR A 145 -4.94 30.78 -10.06
N TYR A 146 -3.74 30.30 -10.16
CA TYR A 146 -2.47 30.84 -9.65
C TYR A 146 -2.13 32.28 -10.15
N ALA A 147 -3.07 32.99 -10.70
CA ALA A 147 -2.79 34.18 -11.52
C ALA A 147 -3.31 35.51 -11.00
N SER A 148 -4.12 35.65 -9.97
CA SER A 148 -4.65 36.99 -9.72
C SER A 148 -4.92 37.51 -8.30
N ASN A 149 -4.99 36.68 -7.26
CA ASN A 149 -5.30 37.21 -5.91
C ASN A 149 -4.49 36.54 -4.81
N ALA A 150 -3.18 36.80 -4.81
CA ALA A 150 -2.21 36.12 -3.92
C ALA A 150 -2.32 36.48 -2.43
N ASN A 151 -3.24 37.35 -2.01
CA ASN A 151 -3.16 37.94 -0.66
C ASN A 151 -4.22 37.49 0.35
N GLU A 152 -5.31 36.88 -0.05
CA GLU A 152 -6.37 36.51 0.90
C GLU A 152 -6.56 34.97 1.10
N GLU A 153 -6.24 34.13 0.11
CA GLU A 153 -6.45 32.69 0.20
C GLU A 153 -5.22 31.92 0.75
N HIS A 154 -4.06 32.56 0.83
CA HIS A 154 -2.85 31.96 1.40
C HIS A 154 -2.85 31.94 2.94
N GLU A 155 -3.62 32.78 3.61
CA GLU A 155 -3.67 32.81 5.07
C GLU A 155 -4.28 31.51 5.64
N GLU A 156 -5.36 30.98 5.07
CA GLU A 156 -5.99 29.73 5.54
C GLU A 156 -5.08 28.51 5.39
N ILE A 157 -4.32 28.40 4.32
CA ILE A 157 -3.36 27.29 4.11
C ILE A 157 -2.11 27.50 4.98
N ALA A 158 -1.64 28.73 5.12
CA ALA A 158 -0.50 29.08 5.95
C ALA A 158 -0.80 28.86 7.43
N ASP A 159 -1.97 29.23 7.92
CA ASP A 159 -2.41 29.01 9.29
C ASP A 159 -2.57 27.51 9.60
N TRP A 160 -3.13 26.75 8.67
CA TRP A 160 -3.24 25.29 8.83
C TRP A 160 -1.88 24.58 8.83
N LEU A 161 -0.89 25.08 8.06
CA LEU A 161 0.48 24.59 8.08
C LEU A 161 1.24 25.02 9.35
N ALA A 162 0.87 26.16 9.95
CA ALA A 162 1.47 26.67 11.18
C ALA A 162 1.01 25.91 12.42
N ASP A 163 -0.20 25.35 12.40
CA ASP A 163 -0.81 24.61 13.53
C ASP A 163 -0.28 23.19 13.75
N GLY A 164 0.83 22.81 13.14
CA GLY A 164 1.58 21.62 13.59
C GLY A 164 1.69 20.46 12.61
N VAL A 165 1.65 20.72 11.32
CA VAL A 165 2.15 19.70 10.35
C VAL A 165 3.68 19.72 10.39
N PRO A 166 4.36 18.59 10.67
CA PRO A 166 5.82 18.54 10.58
C PRO A 166 6.25 19.02 9.21
N ALA A 167 7.22 19.92 9.17
CA ALA A 167 7.73 20.56 7.96
C ALA A 167 7.99 19.51 6.86
N LEU A 168 7.06 19.33 5.98
CA LEU A 168 7.31 18.73 4.68
C LEU A 168 8.17 19.73 3.94
N GLY A 169 9.44 19.37 3.67
CA GLY A 169 10.35 20.21 2.94
C GLY A 169 9.70 20.78 1.68
N LYS A 170 10.11 21.95 1.27
CA LYS A 170 9.57 22.71 0.12
C LYS A 170 9.23 21.76 -1.03
N VAL A 171 7.95 21.51 -1.24
CA VAL A 171 7.46 20.82 -2.44
C VAL A 171 7.61 21.82 -3.58
N GLN A 172 8.67 21.70 -4.36
CA GLN A 172 8.72 22.31 -5.69
C GLN A 172 7.78 21.48 -6.57
N MET A 173 6.63 22.04 -6.93
CA MET A 173 5.85 21.51 -8.04
C MET A 173 6.57 21.88 -9.34
N ILE A 174 6.94 20.86 -10.09
CA ILE A 174 7.40 20.97 -11.49
C ILE A 174 6.16 20.98 -12.38
#